data_ea164a20b4d89cc3160c066aebc4deb8
#
_entry.id   ea164a20b4d89cc3160c066aebc4deb8
#
_cell.length_a   1.000
_cell.length_b   1.000
_cell.length_c   1.000
_cell.angle_alpha   90.00
_cell.angle_beta   90.00
_cell.angle_gamma   90.00
#
_symmetry.space_group_name_H-M   'P 1'
#
loop_
_entity.id
_entity.type
_entity.pdbx_description
1 polymer ?
#
loop_
_entity_poly.entity_id
_entity_poly.type
_entity_poly.pdbx_seq_one_letter_code
_entity_poly.pdbx_strand_id
1 'polypeptide(L)'
;MKLRTTLLSGALLLCFAHEALSDSDTWILATGRRDPRMYAIDLKQALRPENNNTPNAIVSRSKVALDRLDGKLLGDSANIAISEDRKTAYIVNHHGAIDNDEFLQHGGRGNIAVMSIRKMIDRRNDNTAAALERHIDSGHFGSVGLVLLKDMFIIGNAESHLTEDGGNRITFVDRKTGSLRGEVELALGSGTLQFPCPRFPVPFVSPGGPPTFPAPSSPFVHAPNGALSPVPLLSPHPAWGCFPDSNGLALGRARSGKTYLFAANGGTDDVSVIDLAAALKGNRTAEIARIPTQIGPWGIASSPNGRYIVAANRESQRMAFEGNTISIIDVENPTVEAARVRVGTDSPTGQTRPFIPSFTPDGKEIIVPNFRSNNLSIVDLHLALADPAKGEVARIPLTRPDGGPARPKGSAVTSDGRYAVISGGARVTPSAPSGTVWIVDLRKRAVVATVTGVGNDPYGLAVVDVKDHDRDD
;
A
#
# COMPACT_ATOMS: atom_id res chain seq x y z
N MET A 1 41.44 -67.32 28.13
CA MET A 1 40.16 -66.70 27.65
C MET A 1 40.34 -65.20 27.68
N LYS A 2 40.64 -64.58 26.52
CA LYS A 2 40.91 -63.16 26.45
C LYS A 2 39.67 -62.47 25.82
N LEU A 3 39.00 -61.65 26.60
CA LEU A 3 37.94 -60.75 26.11
C LEU A 3 38.58 -59.56 25.32
N ARG A 4 38.18 -59.42 24.09
CA ARG A 4 38.50 -58.22 23.28
C ARG A 4 37.30 -57.27 23.39
N THR A 5 37.56 -56.10 23.95
CA THR A 5 36.60 -54.97 23.98
C THR A 5 36.79 -54.16 22.67
N THR A 6 35.74 -54.10 21.84
CA THR A 6 35.72 -53.31 20.64
C THR A 6 35.06 -51.95 20.96
N LEU A 7 35.83 -50.89 20.90
CA LEU A 7 35.32 -49.51 20.95
C LEU A 7 34.71 -49.12 19.58
N LEU A 8 33.42 -48.90 19.55
CA LEU A 8 32.75 -48.22 18.40
C LEU A 8 32.89 -46.71 18.59
N SER A 9 33.68 -46.09 17.75
CA SER A 9 33.71 -44.62 17.57
C SER A 9 32.53 -44.21 16.68
N GLY A 10 31.50 -43.66 17.30
CA GLY A 10 30.41 -43.02 16.57
C GLY A 10 30.84 -41.65 16.07
N ALA A 11 31.10 -41.55 14.77
CA ALA A 11 31.25 -40.26 14.08
C ALA A 11 29.87 -39.62 13.90
N LEU A 12 29.60 -38.54 14.65
CA LEU A 12 28.43 -37.70 14.48
C LEU A 12 28.61 -36.90 13.21
N LEU A 13 28.02 -37.32 12.09
CA LEU A 13 27.90 -36.55 10.87
C LEU A 13 26.92 -35.41 11.14
N LEU A 14 27.43 -34.21 11.41
CA LEU A 14 26.66 -32.97 11.31
C LEU A 14 26.38 -32.73 9.81
N CYS A 15 25.22 -33.17 9.37
CA CYS A 15 24.65 -32.68 8.11
C CYS A 15 24.30 -31.21 8.27
N PHE A 16 25.21 -30.33 7.89
CA PHE A 16 24.83 -28.98 7.50
C PHE A 16 23.99 -29.10 6.24
N ALA A 17 22.69 -28.96 6.39
CA ALA A 17 21.84 -28.67 5.24
C ALA A 17 22.32 -27.35 4.65
N HIS A 18 23.11 -27.43 3.58
CA HIS A 18 23.27 -26.32 2.66
C HIS A 18 21.88 -26.06 2.08
N GLU A 19 21.16 -25.04 2.64
CA GLU A 19 20.09 -24.43 1.90
C GLU A 19 20.73 -24.00 0.57
N ALA A 20 20.28 -24.63 -0.51
CA ALA A 20 20.63 -24.20 -1.86
C ALA A 20 20.17 -22.73 -1.95
N LEU A 21 21.12 -21.81 -1.92
CA LEU A 21 20.90 -20.41 -2.25
C LEU A 21 20.30 -20.43 -3.65
N SER A 22 19.05 -20.01 -3.80
CA SER A 22 18.45 -19.81 -5.11
C SER A 22 19.36 -18.86 -5.89
N ASP A 23 19.67 -19.18 -7.16
CA ASP A 23 20.44 -18.35 -8.09
C ASP A 23 19.72 -17.01 -8.42
N SER A 24 18.91 -16.52 -7.54
CA SER A 24 18.16 -15.26 -7.67
C SER A 24 18.50 -14.30 -6.55
N ASP A 25 18.81 -13.06 -6.90
CA ASP A 25 18.94 -11.97 -5.94
C ASP A 25 17.58 -11.31 -5.68
N THR A 26 17.31 -11.05 -4.42
CA THR A 26 16.07 -10.37 -3.99
C THR A 26 16.30 -8.87 -3.87
N TRP A 27 15.45 -8.12 -4.54
CA TRP A 27 15.49 -6.66 -4.59
C TRP A 27 14.26 -6.06 -3.93
N ILE A 28 14.45 -4.96 -3.22
CA ILE A 28 13.39 -4.14 -2.67
C ILE A 28 13.29 -2.89 -3.52
N LEU A 29 12.10 -2.62 -4.05
CA LEU A 29 11.77 -1.41 -4.78
C LEU A 29 10.89 -0.54 -3.89
N ALA A 30 11.32 0.71 -3.64
CA ALA A 30 10.59 1.64 -2.77
C ALA A 30 10.32 2.95 -3.51
N THR A 31 9.10 3.48 -3.39
CA THR A 31 8.77 4.82 -3.90
C THR A 31 9.19 5.88 -2.91
N GLY A 32 9.69 7.00 -3.39
CA GLY A 32 9.82 8.22 -2.60
C GLY A 32 8.65 9.15 -2.93
N ARG A 33 7.55 9.09 -2.18
CA ARG A 33 6.33 9.85 -2.53
C ARG A 33 6.56 11.34 -2.76
N ARG A 34 7.40 11.96 -1.93
CA ARG A 34 7.79 13.38 -2.03
C ARG A 34 9.15 13.57 -2.71
N ASP A 35 9.68 12.52 -3.26
CA ASP A 35 10.88 12.48 -4.10
C ASP A 35 10.53 11.68 -5.35
N PRO A 36 10.60 12.25 -6.55
CA PRO A 36 10.14 11.58 -7.78
C PRO A 36 11.13 10.50 -8.23
N ARG A 37 11.57 9.67 -7.31
CA ARG A 37 12.51 8.58 -7.56
C ARG A 37 11.98 7.26 -7.02
N MET A 38 12.41 6.19 -7.67
CA MET A 38 12.36 4.82 -7.19
C MET A 38 13.72 4.42 -6.66
N TYR A 39 13.72 3.76 -5.54
CA TYR A 39 14.92 3.28 -4.85
C TYR A 39 14.99 1.77 -5.01
N ALA A 40 16.07 1.28 -5.64
CA ALA A 40 16.38 -0.14 -5.70
C ALA A 40 17.38 -0.50 -4.60
N ILE A 41 16.98 -1.41 -3.70
CA ILE A 41 17.76 -1.82 -2.53
C ILE A 41 18.08 -3.31 -2.68
N ASP A 42 19.34 -3.66 -2.55
CA ASP A 42 19.82 -5.04 -2.52
C ASP A 42 19.58 -5.62 -1.12
N LEU A 43 18.68 -6.60 -1.00
CA LEU A 43 18.33 -7.22 0.29
C LEU A 43 19.55 -7.89 0.93
N LYS A 44 20.39 -8.57 0.15
CA LYS A 44 21.59 -9.25 0.65
C LYS A 44 22.61 -8.25 1.22
N GLN A 45 22.77 -7.09 0.58
CA GLN A 45 23.61 -6.02 1.09
C GLN A 45 22.97 -5.37 2.33
N ALA A 46 21.68 -5.17 2.35
CA ALA A 46 20.97 -4.58 3.49
C ALA A 46 21.10 -5.42 4.77
N LEU A 47 21.16 -6.75 4.62
CA LEU A 47 21.30 -7.68 5.75
C LEU A 47 22.73 -7.79 6.31
N ARG A 48 23.71 -7.14 5.68
CA ARG A 48 25.09 -7.11 6.21
C ARG A 48 25.17 -6.13 7.38
N PRO A 49 25.76 -6.54 8.52
CA PRO A 49 25.85 -5.68 9.71
C PRO A 49 26.46 -4.30 9.46
N GLU A 50 27.49 -4.22 8.62
CA GLU A 50 28.17 -2.99 8.26
C GLU A 50 27.31 -1.99 7.46
N ASN A 51 26.24 -2.47 6.84
CA ASN A 51 25.30 -1.65 6.06
C ASN A 51 24.07 -1.23 6.89
N ASN A 52 23.92 -1.74 8.10
CA ASN A 52 22.79 -1.39 8.94
C ASN A 52 22.79 0.11 9.31
N ASN A 53 21.64 0.75 9.23
CA ASN A 53 21.45 2.18 9.46
C ASN A 53 22.20 3.10 8.47
N THR A 54 22.51 2.59 7.28
CA THR A 54 23.20 3.33 6.21
C THR A 54 22.42 3.26 4.90
N PRO A 55 22.75 4.11 3.90
CA PRO A 55 22.20 4.00 2.56
C PRO A 55 22.97 3.01 1.65
N ASN A 56 23.97 2.29 2.15
CA ASN A 56 24.91 1.52 1.34
C ASN A 56 24.28 0.36 0.55
N ALA A 57 23.11 -0.11 0.99
CA ALA A 57 22.35 -1.13 0.26
C ALA A 57 21.54 -0.57 -0.91
N ILE A 58 21.42 0.76 -1.03
CA ILE A 58 20.75 1.40 -2.17
C ILE A 58 21.66 1.31 -3.38
N VAL A 59 21.21 0.61 -4.41
CA VAL A 59 21.97 0.40 -5.64
C VAL A 59 21.73 1.52 -6.63
N SER A 60 20.48 1.96 -6.78
CA SER A 60 20.16 3.07 -7.66
C SER A 60 18.91 3.83 -7.20
N ARG A 61 18.79 5.06 -7.70
CA ARG A 61 17.68 6.00 -7.51
C ARG A 61 17.15 6.42 -8.86
N SER A 62 16.30 5.59 -9.46
CA SER A 62 15.81 5.84 -10.81
C SER A 62 14.75 6.94 -10.82
N LYS A 63 14.86 7.90 -11.74
CA LYS A 63 13.84 8.95 -11.91
C LYS A 63 12.55 8.36 -12.47
N VAL A 64 11.44 8.65 -11.81
CA VAL A 64 10.08 8.20 -12.18
C VAL A 64 9.35 9.29 -12.96
N ALA A 65 9.54 10.55 -12.58
CA ALA A 65 8.94 11.70 -13.25
C ALA A 65 10.03 12.56 -13.90
N LEU A 66 9.82 12.90 -15.14
CA LEU A 66 10.75 13.73 -15.92
C LEU A 66 10.34 15.19 -15.91
N ASP A 67 9.07 15.45 -15.69
CA ASP A 67 8.49 16.76 -15.85
C ASP A 67 8.60 17.59 -14.57
N ARG A 68 8.58 18.89 -14.76
CA ARG A 68 8.71 19.86 -13.68
C ARG A 68 7.61 20.89 -13.77
N LEU A 69 7.02 21.20 -12.63
CA LEU A 69 6.18 22.37 -12.44
C LEU A 69 6.91 23.33 -11.50
N ASP A 70 7.15 24.56 -11.93
CA ASP A 70 7.88 25.60 -11.16
C ASP A 70 9.21 25.10 -10.59
N GLY A 71 9.94 24.30 -11.34
CA GLY A 71 11.20 23.73 -10.93
C GLY A 71 11.09 22.53 -9.98
N LYS A 72 9.88 22.12 -9.59
CA LYS A 72 9.63 20.95 -8.74
C LYS A 72 9.34 19.73 -9.60
N LEU A 73 9.92 18.60 -9.26
CA LEU A 73 9.57 17.32 -9.87
C LEU A 73 8.22 16.85 -9.36
N LEU A 74 7.36 16.45 -10.27
CA LEU A 74 6.03 15.91 -10.00
C LEU A 74 6.07 14.39 -10.06
N GLY A 75 5.22 13.75 -9.30
CA GLY A 75 5.12 12.30 -9.29
C GLY A 75 4.21 11.84 -8.15
N ASP A 76 4.57 12.16 -6.93
CA ASP A 76 3.85 11.71 -5.73
C ASP A 76 3.53 10.21 -5.80
N SER A 77 4.58 9.39 -6.06
CA SER A 77 4.46 7.96 -6.33
C SER A 77 3.87 7.21 -5.16
N ALA A 78 2.74 6.53 -5.36
CA ALA A 78 1.96 5.94 -4.29
C ALA A 78 2.09 4.43 -4.20
N ASN A 79 2.04 3.70 -5.31
CA ASN A 79 1.97 2.25 -5.33
C ASN A 79 2.85 1.65 -6.42
N ILE A 80 3.26 0.39 -6.25
CA ILE A 80 4.08 -0.36 -7.20
C ILE A 80 3.39 -1.67 -7.50
N ALA A 81 3.36 -2.06 -8.77
CA ALA A 81 3.01 -3.40 -9.19
C ALA A 81 4.09 -3.96 -10.11
N ILE A 82 4.36 -5.25 -9.99
CA ILE A 82 5.40 -5.95 -10.75
C ILE A 82 4.72 -6.82 -11.81
N SER A 83 5.25 -6.82 -13.05
CA SER A 83 4.78 -7.73 -14.11
C SER A 83 5.03 -9.20 -13.73
N GLU A 84 4.22 -10.11 -14.30
CA GLU A 84 4.34 -11.55 -14.04
C GLU A 84 5.74 -12.11 -14.39
N ASP A 85 6.34 -11.59 -15.46
CA ASP A 85 7.69 -11.94 -15.90
C ASP A 85 8.81 -11.29 -15.09
N ARG A 86 8.46 -10.42 -14.11
CA ARG A 86 9.37 -9.68 -13.23
C ARG A 86 10.34 -8.75 -13.96
N LYS A 87 10.05 -8.37 -15.21
CA LYS A 87 10.89 -7.47 -16.02
C LYS A 87 10.50 -6.01 -15.90
N THR A 88 9.23 -5.74 -15.59
CA THR A 88 8.67 -4.39 -15.57
C THR A 88 8.06 -4.06 -14.21
N ALA A 89 8.37 -2.89 -13.69
CA ALA A 89 7.69 -2.27 -12.57
C ALA A 89 6.75 -1.17 -13.09
N TYR A 90 5.54 -1.14 -12.55
CA TYR A 90 4.52 -0.13 -12.82
C TYR A 90 4.31 0.70 -11.57
N ILE A 91 4.59 1.98 -11.65
CA ILE A 91 4.50 2.90 -10.52
C ILE A 91 3.35 3.85 -10.75
N VAL A 92 2.35 3.83 -9.86
CA VAL A 92 1.28 4.81 -9.87
C VAL A 92 1.79 6.11 -9.29
N ASN A 93 1.69 7.16 -10.07
CA ASN A 93 1.90 8.53 -9.65
C ASN A 93 0.54 9.18 -9.39
N HIS A 94 0.36 9.67 -8.17
CA HIS A 94 -0.88 10.30 -7.72
C HIS A 94 -1.19 11.55 -8.57
N HIS A 95 -0.13 12.33 -8.86
CA HIS A 95 -0.20 13.48 -9.73
C HIS A 95 0.75 13.28 -10.91
N GLY A 96 0.25 13.55 -12.11
CA GLY A 96 1.07 13.59 -13.33
C GLY A 96 1.59 15.00 -13.59
N ALA A 97 2.49 15.11 -14.56
CA ALA A 97 2.81 16.38 -15.16
C ALA A 97 1.69 16.73 -16.15
N ILE A 98 0.86 17.64 -15.76
CA ILE A 98 -0.21 18.21 -16.60
C ILE A 98 -0.01 19.71 -16.64
N ASP A 99 -0.87 20.42 -17.36
CA ASP A 99 -0.77 21.85 -17.35
C ASP A 99 -0.86 22.44 -15.93
N ASN A 100 -0.21 23.56 -15.73
CA ASN A 100 -0.03 24.16 -14.42
C ASN A 100 -1.34 24.48 -13.73
N ASP A 101 -2.35 24.89 -14.48
CA ASP A 101 -3.63 25.31 -13.92
C ASP A 101 -4.39 24.09 -13.36
N GLU A 102 -4.38 22.99 -14.07
CA GLU A 102 -5.00 21.74 -13.63
C GLU A 102 -4.30 21.17 -12.40
N PHE A 103 -2.98 21.18 -12.36
CA PHE A 103 -2.23 20.76 -11.18
C PHE A 103 -2.50 21.64 -9.96
N LEU A 104 -2.47 22.95 -10.12
CA LEU A 104 -2.72 23.89 -9.02
C LEU A 104 -4.13 23.79 -8.47
N GLN A 105 -5.09 23.46 -9.31
CA GLN A 105 -6.50 23.34 -8.92
C GLN A 105 -6.86 21.97 -8.37
N HIS A 106 -6.26 20.87 -8.88
CA HIS A 106 -6.72 19.49 -8.62
C HIS A 106 -5.60 18.50 -8.37
N GLY A 107 -4.36 18.90 -8.32
CA GLY A 107 -3.22 18.00 -8.26
C GLY A 107 -2.87 17.32 -9.59
N GLY A 108 -3.63 17.55 -10.64
CA GLY A 108 -3.41 17.00 -11.97
C GLY A 108 -3.83 15.53 -12.13
N ARG A 109 -3.90 15.06 -13.38
CA ARG A 109 -4.16 13.65 -13.67
C ARG A 109 -3.05 12.76 -13.18
N GLY A 110 -3.41 11.58 -12.67
CA GLY A 110 -2.45 10.55 -12.36
C GLY A 110 -1.89 9.89 -13.62
N ASN A 111 -0.77 9.21 -13.45
CA ASN A 111 -0.21 8.38 -14.49
C ASN A 111 0.46 7.12 -13.92
N ILE A 112 0.83 6.22 -14.80
CA ILE A 112 1.61 5.03 -14.50
C ILE A 112 2.96 5.18 -15.19
N ALA A 113 4.03 5.22 -14.42
CA ALA A 113 5.39 5.10 -14.95
C ALA A 113 5.69 3.62 -15.22
N VAL A 114 6.09 3.31 -16.45
CA VAL A 114 6.52 1.98 -16.88
C VAL A 114 8.03 1.94 -16.81
N MET A 115 8.58 1.06 -15.96
CA MET A 115 10.00 1.05 -15.66
C MET A 115 10.62 -0.32 -15.83
N SER A 116 11.80 -0.40 -16.45
CA SER A 116 12.59 -1.63 -16.56
C SER A 116 13.26 -1.95 -15.22
N ILE A 117 12.92 -3.11 -14.62
CA ILE A 117 13.51 -3.57 -13.36
C ILE A 117 15.02 -3.79 -13.52
N ARG A 118 15.45 -4.41 -14.62
CA ARG A 118 16.87 -4.62 -14.92
C ARG A 118 17.68 -3.32 -14.88
N LYS A 119 17.15 -2.25 -15.49
CA LYS A 119 17.82 -0.95 -15.47
C LYS A 119 17.75 -0.28 -14.10
N MET A 120 16.69 -0.51 -13.33
CA MET A 120 16.57 0.03 -11.97
C MET A 120 17.58 -0.57 -11.00
N ILE A 121 17.91 -1.84 -11.14
CA ILE A 121 18.88 -2.54 -10.27
C ILE A 121 20.34 -2.39 -10.74
N ASP A 122 20.59 -1.69 -11.83
CA ASP A 122 21.91 -1.44 -12.36
C ASP A 122 22.50 -0.12 -11.80
N ARG A 123 23.60 -0.22 -11.06
CA ARG A 123 24.29 0.94 -10.47
C ARG A 123 24.71 2.00 -11.47
N ARG A 124 24.94 1.63 -12.73
CA ARG A 124 25.29 2.57 -13.79
C ARG A 124 24.17 3.57 -14.09
N ASN A 125 22.95 3.22 -13.72
CA ASN A 125 21.75 4.03 -13.93
C ASN A 125 21.35 4.83 -12.69
N ASP A 126 22.19 4.89 -11.66
CA ASP A 126 21.88 5.67 -10.46
C ASP A 126 21.63 7.15 -10.81
N ASN A 127 20.55 7.68 -10.25
CA ASN A 127 20.12 9.07 -10.43
C ASN A 127 19.81 9.48 -11.89
N THR A 128 19.46 8.52 -12.73
CA THR A 128 19.11 8.72 -14.14
C THR A 128 17.66 8.38 -14.44
N ALA A 129 17.20 8.70 -15.65
CA ALA A 129 15.91 8.30 -16.19
C ALA A 129 15.98 7.03 -17.07
N ALA A 130 17.14 6.36 -17.13
CA ALA A 130 17.38 5.24 -18.06
C ALA A 130 16.41 4.06 -17.87
N ALA A 131 15.92 3.86 -16.64
CA ALA A 131 14.96 2.82 -16.33
C ALA A 131 13.51 3.17 -16.72
N LEU A 132 13.18 4.45 -16.86
CA LEU A 132 11.86 4.92 -17.26
C LEU A 132 11.68 4.74 -18.77
N GLU A 133 10.68 3.96 -19.16
CA GLU A 133 10.36 3.71 -20.58
C GLU A 133 9.31 4.69 -21.11
N ARG A 134 8.24 4.90 -20.35
CA ARG A 134 7.14 5.80 -20.69
C ARG A 134 6.23 6.06 -19.51
N HIS A 135 5.34 7.04 -19.67
CA HIS A 135 4.16 7.25 -18.84
C HIS A 135 2.89 6.83 -19.58
N ILE A 136 1.91 6.33 -18.85
CA ILE A 136 0.57 6.00 -19.34
C ILE A 136 -0.42 6.81 -18.51
N ASP A 137 -1.31 7.56 -19.15
CA ASP A 137 -2.38 8.29 -18.46
C ASP A 137 -3.27 7.32 -17.68
N SER A 138 -3.59 7.63 -16.45
CA SER A 138 -4.49 6.83 -15.62
C SER A 138 -5.97 6.96 -15.99
N GLY A 139 -6.29 7.92 -16.85
CA GLY A 139 -7.65 8.26 -17.26
C GLY A 139 -8.37 9.20 -16.30
N HIS A 140 -7.81 9.48 -15.10
CA HIS A 140 -8.46 10.33 -14.09
C HIS A 140 -7.46 10.94 -13.09
N PHE A 141 -7.99 11.63 -12.05
CA PHE A 141 -7.22 12.41 -11.09
C PHE A 141 -6.93 11.63 -9.80
N GLY A 142 -5.80 11.92 -9.16
CA GLY A 142 -5.46 11.40 -7.85
C GLY A 142 -5.28 9.89 -7.79
N SER A 143 -4.58 9.30 -8.75
CA SER A 143 -4.41 7.85 -8.85
C SER A 143 -3.59 7.27 -7.69
N VAL A 144 -4.10 6.24 -7.02
CA VAL A 144 -3.46 5.59 -5.87
C VAL A 144 -3.44 4.07 -6.03
N GLY A 145 -4.61 3.45 -6.19
CA GLY A 145 -4.76 2.01 -6.31
C GLY A 145 -4.32 1.52 -7.68
N LEU A 146 -3.64 0.37 -7.72
CA LEU A 146 -3.25 -0.29 -8.96
C LEU A 146 -3.41 -1.80 -8.85
N VAL A 147 -4.15 -2.37 -9.78
CA VAL A 147 -4.23 -3.82 -10.01
C VAL A 147 -3.83 -4.11 -11.43
N LEU A 148 -3.02 -5.16 -11.62
CA LEU A 148 -2.63 -5.66 -12.93
C LEU A 148 -3.53 -6.80 -13.36
N LEU A 149 -4.09 -6.70 -14.56
CA LEU A 149 -4.56 -7.83 -15.35
C LEU A 149 -3.57 -8.08 -16.49
N LYS A 150 -3.77 -9.20 -17.22
CA LYS A 150 -2.86 -9.60 -18.32
C LYS A 150 -2.58 -8.46 -19.31
N ASP A 151 -3.59 -7.70 -19.70
CA ASP A 151 -3.56 -6.66 -20.73
C ASP A 151 -4.07 -5.30 -20.27
N MET A 152 -4.49 -5.17 -19.01
CA MET A 152 -5.05 -3.93 -18.46
C MET A 152 -4.49 -3.57 -17.10
N PHE A 153 -4.49 -2.26 -16.83
CA PHE A 153 -4.44 -1.69 -15.50
C PHE A 153 -5.86 -1.40 -15.01
N ILE A 154 -6.11 -1.69 -13.74
CA ILE A 154 -7.28 -1.18 -13.00
C ILE A 154 -6.75 -0.17 -12.00
N ILE A 155 -7.25 1.06 -12.05
CA ILE A 155 -6.70 2.19 -11.30
C ILE A 155 -7.80 2.82 -10.45
N GLY A 156 -7.53 2.93 -9.14
CA GLY A 156 -8.37 3.70 -8.23
C GLY A 156 -7.95 5.17 -8.24
N ASN A 157 -8.91 6.06 -8.43
CA ASN A 157 -8.69 7.48 -8.54
C ASN A 157 -9.38 8.18 -7.37
N ALA A 158 -8.57 8.68 -6.43
CA ALA A 158 -9.01 9.20 -5.14
C ALA A 158 -9.44 10.68 -5.17
N GLU A 159 -9.10 11.40 -6.22
CA GLU A 159 -9.42 12.83 -6.33
C GLU A 159 -10.36 13.09 -7.50
N SER A 160 -10.94 14.28 -7.51
CA SER A 160 -11.88 14.72 -8.52
C SER A 160 -11.36 15.89 -9.34
N HIS A 161 -11.87 15.98 -10.55
CA HIS A 161 -11.90 17.25 -11.26
C HIS A 161 -12.99 18.16 -10.66
N LEU A 162 -12.74 19.48 -10.59
CA LEU A 162 -13.65 20.45 -9.95
C LEU A 162 -15.10 20.40 -10.42
N THR A 163 -15.33 19.96 -11.64
CA THR A 163 -16.64 20.07 -12.31
C THR A 163 -17.27 18.73 -12.61
N GLU A 164 -16.58 17.60 -12.41
CA GLU A 164 -17.04 16.33 -12.96
C GLU A 164 -17.40 15.28 -11.90
N ASP A 165 -16.56 15.07 -10.88
CA ASP A 165 -16.82 14.04 -9.88
C ASP A 165 -16.05 14.27 -8.57
N GLY A 166 -16.18 13.37 -7.61
CA GLY A 166 -15.63 13.47 -6.27
C GLY A 166 -14.66 12.34 -5.91
N GLY A 167 -13.84 11.85 -6.85
CA GLY A 167 -12.93 10.73 -6.55
C GLY A 167 -13.67 9.41 -6.46
N ASN A 168 -14.66 9.20 -7.31
CA ASN A 168 -15.49 8.01 -7.37
C ASN A 168 -15.26 7.16 -8.63
N ARG A 169 -14.11 7.33 -9.29
CA ARG A 169 -13.81 6.61 -10.55
C ARG A 169 -12.78 5.52 -10.35
N ILE A 170 -13.07 4.37 -10.94
CA ILE A 170 -12.11 3.30 -11.18
C ILE A 170 -11.96 3.14 -12.67
N THR A 171 -10.77 3.33 -13.20
CA THR A 171 -10.49 3.31 -14.63
C THR A 171 -9.82 2.01 -15.06
N PHE A 172 -10.12 1.59 -16.29
CA PHE A 172 -9.55 0.41 -16.95
C PHE A 172 -8.74 0.91 -18.14
N VAL A 173 -7.42 0.75 -18.09
CA VAL A 173 -6.49 1.29 -19.08
C VAL A 173 -5.71 0.14 -19.72
N ASP A 174 -5.69 0.10 -21.05
CA ASP A 174 -4.92 -0.88 -21.82
C ASP A 174 -3.42 -0.74 -21.55
N ARG A 175 -2.76 -1.82 -21.12
CA ARG A 175 -1.34 -1.79 -20.75
C ARG A 175 -0.40 -1.50 -21.92
N LYS A 176 -0.78 -1.91 -23.13
CA LYS A 176 0.05 -1.75 -24.33
C LYS A 176 -0.13 -0.38 -24.96
N THR A 177 -1.37 0.02 -25.18
CA THR A 177 -1.69 1.25 -25.91
C THR A 177 -1.82 2.48 -25.02
N GLY A 178 -2.10 2.31 -23.72
CA GLY A 178 -2.42 3.39 -22.79
C GLY A 178 -3.84 3.94 -22.98
N SER A 179 -4.67 3.32 -23.82
CA SER A 179 -6.03 3.80 -24.06
C SER A 179 -6.98 3.42 -22.93
N LEU A 180 -7.84 4.36 -22.54
CA LEU A 180 -8.94 4.10 -21.62
C LEU A 180 -9.92 3.12 -22.27
N ARG A 181 -10.18 1.98 -21.62
CA ARG A 181 -11.09 0.92 -22.09
C ARG A 181 -12.45 1.00 -21.44
N GLY A 182 -12.55 1.64 -20.30
CA GLY A 182 -13.80 1.79 -19.55
C GLY A 182 -13.54 2.31 -18.14
N GLU A 183 -14.62 2.52 -17.42
CA GLU A 183 -14.59 2.97 -16.03
C GLU A 183 -15.78 2.42 -15.26
N VAL A 184 -15.64 2.35 -13.94
CA VAL A 184 -16.73 2.15 -12.98
C VAL A 184 -16.89 3.42 -12.18
N GLU A 185 -18.13 3.84 -12.04
CA GLU A 185 -18.55 4.93 -11.19
C GLU A 185 -19.08 4.35 -9.88
N LEU A 186 -18.37 4.62 -8.79
CA LEU A 186 -18.80 4.23 -7.47
C LEU A 186 -19.95 5.14 -7.00
N ALA A 187 -20.93 4.56 -6.32
CA ALA A 187 -22.05 5.32 -5.80
C ALA A 187 -21.60 6.40 -4.80
N LEU A 188 -22.25 7.55 -4.83
CA LEU A 188 -22.01 8.62 -3.86
C LEU A 188 -22.68 8.29 -2.54
N GLY A 189 -21.97 8.59 -1.45
CA GLY A 189 -22.49 8.45 -0.09
C GLY A 189 -22.59 7.01 0.40
N SER A 190 -22.22 6.78 1.64
CA SER A 190 -22.72 5.63 2.39
C SER A 190 -23.96 6.06 3.15
N GLY A 191 -24.87 5.13 3.45
CA GLY A 191 -26.07 5.40 4.25
C GLY A 191 -25.83 5.94 5.67
N THR A 192 -24.57 6.27 6.00
CA THR A 192 -24.15 6.88 7.26
C THR A 192 -24.16 8.41 7.25
N LEU A 193 -24.41 9.04 6.09
CA LEU A 193 -24.45 10.50 6.00
C LEU A 193 -25.73 11.07 6.60
N GLN A 194 -25.57 12.07 7.46
CA GLN A 194 -26.68 12.83 8.02
C GLN A 194 -27.28 13.85 7.04
N PHE A 195 -26.58 14.11 5.91
CA PHE A 195 -26.97 15.10 4.92
C PHE A 195 -27.02 14.47 3.53
N PRO A 196 -27.92 14.90 2.66
CA PRO A 196 -27.93 14.49 1.27
C PRO A 196 -26.63 14.98 0.59
N CYS A 197 -26.03 14.13 -0.21
CA CYS A 197 -24.87 14.52 -1.01
C CYS A 197 -25.29 15.61 -2.02
N PRO A 198 -24.46 16.64 -2.19
CA PRO A 198 -24.76 17.68 -3.15
C PRO A 198 -24.75 17.09 -4.58
N ARG A 199 -25.59 17.66 -5.45
CA ARG A 199 -25.58 17.33 -6.87
C ARG A 199 -24.40 18.02 -7.54
N PHE A 200 -23.75 17.35 -8.48
CA PHE A 200 -22.72 17.97 -9.31
C PHE A 200 -23.27 19.01 -10.30
N PRO A 201 -22.50 20.00 -10.67
CA PRO A 201 -21.14 20.33 -10.17
C PRO A 201 -21.18 21.00 -8.79
N VAL A 202 -20.44 20.48 -7.86
CA VAL A 202 -20.13 21.20 -6.63
C VAL A 202 -18.81 21.92 -6.89
N PRO A 203 -18.73 23.23 -6.72
CA PRO A 203 -17.44 23.92 -6.78
C PRO A 203 -16.60 23.43 -5.59
N PHE A 204 -15.78 22.45 -5.87
CA PHE A 204 -14.78 21.97 -4.93
C PHE A 204 -13.60 22.94 -4.99
N VAL A 205 -13.69 24.03 -4.31
CA VAL A 205 -12.55 24.91 -4.13
C VAL A 205 -11.65 24.28 -3.09
N SER A 206 -10.64 23.52 -3.52
CA SER A 206 -9.49 23.26 -2.70
C SER A 206 -8.54 24.45 -2.84
N PRO A 207 -8.58 25.43 -1.93
CA PRO A 207 -7.62 26.52 -1.98
C PRO A 207 -6.28 25.98 -1.50
N GLY A 208 -5.42 25.57 -2.41
CA GLY A 208 -4.00 25.41 -2.13
C GLY A 208 -3.58 24.37 -1.09
N GLY A 209 -4.28 23.27 -0.95
CA GLY A 209 -3.96 22.18 -0.02
C GLY A 209 -5.22 21.60 0.63
N PRO A 210 -5.10 20.41 1.25
CA PRO A 210 -6.23 19.92 2.03
C PRO A 210 -6.61 20.99 3.06
N PRO A 211 -7.91 21.30 3.22
CA PRO A 211 -8.35 22.27 4.18
C PRO A 211 -7.76 21.90 5.55
N THR A 212 -7.07 22.85 6.17
CA THR A 212 -6.63 22.70 7.55
C THR A 212 -7.84 22.85 8.44
N PHE A 213 -8.40 21.70 8.85
CA PHE A 213 -9.46 21.72 9.86
C PHE A 213 -8.85 22.01 11.23
N PRO A 214 -9.53 22.80 12.06
CA PRO A 214 -9.16 22.86 13.46
C PRO A 214 -9.20 21.44 14.03
N ALA A 215 -8.18 21.06 14.77
CA ALA A 215 -8.17 19.78 15.48
C ALA A 215 -9.44 19.65 16.31
N PRO A 216 -10.11 18.49 16.29
CA PRO A 216 -11.32 18.31 17.08
C PRO A 216 -11.02 18.53 18.56
N SER A 217 -11.89 19.24 19.23
CA SER A 217 -11.75 19.60 20.64
C SER A 217 -11.93 18.41 21.60
N SER A 218 -12.37 17.26 21.11
CA SER A 218 -12.48 16.03 21.90
C SER A 218 -12.15 14.78 21.08
N PRO A 219 -11.49 13.78 21.69
CA PRO A 219 -11.21 12.52 21.04
C PRO A 219 -12.52 11.75 20.83
N PHE A 220 -12.65 11.10 19.68
CA PHE A 220 -13.76 10.18 19.41
C PHE A 220 -13.63 8.93 20.25
N VAL A 221 -14.70 8.54 20.90
CA VAL A 221 -14.79 7.32 21.64
C VAL A 221 -15.54 6.31 20.77
N HIS A 222 -14.86 5.20 20.43
CA HIS A 222 -15.56 4.08 19.83
C HIS A 222 -16.53 3.47 20.84
N ALA A 223 -17.72 3.14 20.40
CA ALA A 223 -18.60 2.29 21.17
C ALA A 223 -17.89 0.93 21.43
N PRO A 224 -18.21 0.24 22.53
CA PRO A 224 -17.54 -1.03 22.91
C PRO A 224 -17.59 -2.11 21.83
N ASN A 225 -18.57 -2.06 20.91
CA ASN A 225 -18.69 -2.96 19.76
C ASN A 225 -17.89 -2.50 18.52
N GLY A 226 -17.07 -1.47 18.65
CA GLY A 226 -16.32 -0.89 17.53
C GLY A 226 -17.14 0.00 16.59
N ALA A 227 -18.41 0.23 16.90
CA ALA A 227 -19.22 1.20 16.15
C ALA A 227 -18.72 2.62 16.44
N LEU A 228 -18.80 3.48 15.43
CA LEU A 228 -18.49 4.88 15.60
C LEU A 228 -19.66 5.56 16.33
N SER A 229 -19.35 6.30 17.37
CA SER A 229 -20.34 7.24 17.94
C SER A 229 -20.72 8.27 16.87
N PRO A 230 -21.99 8.65 16.77
CA PRO A 230 -22.38 9.74 15.91
C PRO A 230 -21.64 10.99 16.34
N VAL A 231 -20.79 11.51 15.45
CA VAL A 231 -20.00 12.70 15.70
C VAL A 231 -20.40 13.77 14.71
N PRO A 232 -20.52 15.03 15.15
CA PRO A 232 -20.79 16.12 14.25
C PRO A 232 -19.75 16.17 13.14
N LEU A 233 -20.18 16.42 11.91
CA LEU A 233 -19.29 16.68 10.79
C LEU A 233 -18.35 17.85 11.16
N LEU A 234 -17.07 17.57 11.24
CA LEU A 234 -16.05 18.58 11.55
C LEU A 234 -15.68 19.41 10.32
N SER A 235 -16.03 18.91 9.14
CA SER A 235 -15.77 19.61 7.89
C SER A 235 -16.88 20.61 7.60
N PRO A 236 -16.54 21.87 7.32
CA PRO A 236 -17.52 22.83 6.83
C PRO A 236 -17.93 22.56 5.37
N HIS A 237 -17.25 21.65 4.65
CA HIS A 237 -17.54 21.38 3.25
C HIS A 237 -18.65 20.34 3.11
N PRO A 238 -19.81 20.67 2.50
CA PRO A 238 -20.96 19.80 2.46
C PRO A 238 -20.75 18.51 1.64
N ALA A 239 -19.72 18.48 0.79
CA ALA A 239 -19.37 17.31 -0.04
C ALA A 239 -18.54 16.25 0.70
N TRP A 240 -17.96 16.56 1.84
CA TRP A 240 -17.13 15.63 2.59
C TRP A 240 -17.93 14.45 3.14
N GLY A 241 -17.40 13.25 2.86
CA GLY A 241 -18.09 12.01 3.16
C GLY A 241 -19.13 11.60 2.11
N CYS A 242 -19.34 12.39 1.07
CA CYS A 242 -20.18 12.04 -0.06
C CYS A 242 -19.40 11.27 -1.14
N PHE A 243 -18.12 11.52 -1.26
CA PHE A 243 -17.29 10.93 -2.30
C PHE A 243 -16.48 9.78 -1.74
N PRO A 244 -16.40 8.67 -2.46
CA PRO A 244 -15.66 7.48 -2.02
C PRO A 244 -14.20 7.73 -1.71
N ASP A 245 -13.50 8.57 -2.46
CA ASP A 245 -12.04 8.73 -2.35
C ASP A 245 -11.37 7.34 -2.47
N SER A 246 -11.49 6.73 -3.67
CA SER A 246 -11.07 5.35 -3.91
C SER A 246 -9.54 5.25 -3.93
N ASN A 247 -8.96 4.75 -2.84
CA ASN A 247 -7.51 4.66 -2.63
C ASN A 247 -6.95 3.31 -3.10
N GLY A 248 -6.91 2.31 -2.24
CA GLY A 248 -6.36 1.01 -2.56
C GLY A 248 -7.34 0.11 -3.32
N LEU A 249 -6.81 -0.77 -4.16
CA LEU A 249 -7.56 -1.78 -4.90
C LEU A 249 -6.99 -3.18 -4.64
N ALA A 250 -7.88 -4.18 -4.56
CA ALA A 250 -7.50 -5.59 -4.47
C ALA A 250 -8.46 -6.49 -5.23
N LEU A 251 -7.96 -7.62 -5.76
CA LEU A 251 -8.79 -8.64 -6.38
C LEU A 251 -9.09 -9.77 -5.39
N GLY A 252 -10.34 -10.15 -5.30
CA GLY A 252 -10.77 -11.33 -4.58
C GLY A 252 -11.37 -12.37 -5.52
N ARG A 253 -11.10 -13.66 -5.25
CA ARG A 253 -11.60 -14.77 -6.06
C ARG A 253 -12.36 -15.77 -5.20
N ALA A 254 -13.64 -15.90 -5.48
CA ALA A 254 -14.50 -16.90 -4.86
C ALA A 254 -14.21 -18.33 -5.41
N ARG A 255 -14.58 -19.37 -4.66
CA ARG A 255 -14.45 -20.77 -5.08
C ARG A 255 -15.25 -21.07 -6.35
N SER A 256 -16.33 -20.36 -6.56
CA SER A 256 -17.12 -20.43 -7.81
C SER A 256 -16.36 -19.95 -9.05
N GLY A 257 -15.16 -19.38 -8.88
CA GLY A 257 -14.37 -18.75 -9.93
C GLY A 257 -14.75 -17.29 -10.18
N LYS A 258 -15.81 -16.77 -9.55
CA LYS A 258 -16.20 -15.36 -9.66
C LYS A 258 -15.11 -14.49 -9.03
N THR A 259 -14.72 -13.46 -9.77
CA THR A 259 -13.73 -12.49 -9.30
C THR A 259 -14.41 -11.15 -9.04
N TYR A 260 -14.07 -10.58 -7.88
CA TYR A 260 -14.51 -9.25 -7.47
C TYR A 260 -13.31 -8.31 -7.37
N LEU A 261 -13.55 -7.05 -7.66
CA LEU A 261 -12.65 -5.98 -7.34
C LEU A 261 -13.14 -5.28 -6.07
N PHE A 262 -12.24 -5.07 -5.12
CA PHE A 262 -12.50 -4.35 -3.89
C PHE A 262 -11.77 -3.02 -3.93
N ALA A 263 -12.45 -1.94 -3.54
CA ALA A 263 -11.89 -0.60 -3.47
C ALA A 263 -12.04 -0.03 -2.05
N ALA A 264 -10.93 0.41 -1.48
CA ALA A 264 -10.91 1.07 -0.18
C ALA A 264 -11.30 2.54 -0.35
N ASN A 265 -12.41 2.94 0.26
CA ASN A 265 -12.98 4.27 0.11
C ASN A 265 -12.70 5.12 1.37
N GLY A 266 -11.67 5.94 1.30
CA GLY A 266 -11.26 6.81 2.41
C GLY A 266 -12.28 7.88 2.78
N GLY A 267 -13.09 8.32 1.80
CA GLY A 267 -14.06 9.39 1.97
C GLY A 267 -15.40 8.94 2.55
N THR A 268 -15.83 7.68 2.31
CA THR A 268 -17.14 7.16 2.75
C THR A 268 -17.06 6.13 3.88
N ASP A 269 -15.86 5.83 4.39
CA ASP A 269 -15.61 4.88 5.48
C ASP A 269 -16.10 3.45 5.17
N ASP A 270 -15.90 3.00 3.94
CA ASP A 270 -16.35 1.68 3.48
C ASP A 270 -15.42 1.05 2.45
N VAL A 271 -15.72 -0.18 2.07
CA VAL A 271 -15.09 -0.87 0.95
C VAL A 271 -16.15 -1.18 -0.10
N SER A 272 -15.96 -0.69 -1.32
CA SER A 272 -16.79 -1.06 -2.47
C SER A 272 -16.46 -2.46 -2.97
N VAL A 273 -17.50 -3.20 -3.36
CA VAL A 273 -17.38 -4.51 -4.01
C VAL A 273 -17.93 -4.40 -5.42
N ILE A 274 -17.08 -4.68 -6.41
CA ILE A 274 -17.38 -4.52 -7.82
C ILE A 274 -17.37 -5.90 -8.50
N ASP A 275 -18.40 -6.20 -9.28
CA ASP A 275 -18.39 -7.35 -10.18
C ASP A 275 -17.44 -7.09 -11.34
N LEU A 276 -16.25 -7.71 -11.28
CA LEU A 276 -15.21 -7.47 -12.27
C LEU A 276 -15.65 -7.86 -13.68
N ALA A 277 -16.40 -8.97 -13.84
CA ALA A 277 -16.83 -9.41 -15.15
C ALA A 277 -17.84 -8.45 -15.78
N ALA A 278 -18.72 -7.87 -14.99
CA ALA A 278 -19.65 -6.83 -15.44
C ALA A 278 -18.92 -5.54 -15.81
N ALA A 279 -17.96 -5.11 -14.98
CA ALA A 279 -17.14 -3.93 -15.23
C ALA A 279 -16.34 -4.05 -16.53
N LEU A 280 -15.70 -5.21 -16.78
CA LEU A 280 -14.93 -5.47 -18.01
C LEU A 280 -15.81 -5.52 -19.26
N LYS A 281 -17.12 -5.74 -19.13
CA LYS A 281 -18.10 -5.63 -20.21
C LYS A 281 -18.64 -4.21 -20.43
N GLY A 282 -18.08 -3.22 -19.72
CA GLY A 282 -18.46 -1.82 -19.84
C GLY A 282 -19.62 -1.37 -18.95
N ASN A 283 -20.02 -2.19 -17.97
CA ASN A 283 -21.03 -1.75 -16.99
C ASN A 283 -20.39 -0.74 -16.01
N ARG A 284 -20.74 0.53 -16.16
CA ARG A 284 -20.25 1.61 -15.31
C ARG A 284 -20.79 1.55 -13.87
N THR A 285 -21.92 0.87 -13.65
CA THR A 285 -22.55 0.67 -12.34
C THR A 285 -22.34 -0.75 -11.82
N ALA A 286 -21.16 -1.31 -12.03
CA ALA A 286 -20.82 -2.67 -11.62
C ALA A 286 -20.56 -2.84 -10.12
N GLU A 287 -20.66 -1.77 -9.33
CA GLU A 287 -20.65 -1.84 -7.87
C GLU A 287 -21.89 -2.58 -7.37
N ILE A 288 -21.68 -3.66 -6.60
CA ILE A 288 -22.77 -4.54 -6.15
C ILE A 288 -23.01 -4.50 -4.64
N ALA A 289 -22.05 -4.00 -3.87
CA ALA A 289 -22.18 -3.88 -2.41
C ALA A 289 -21.19 -2.85 -1.87
N ARG A 290 -21.47 -2.37 -0.67
CA ARG A 290 -20.57 -1.61 0.19
C ARG A 290 -20.50 -2.24 1.57
N ILE A 291 -19.29 -2.38 2.08
CA ILE A 291 -19.00 -2.96 3.38
C ILE A 291 -18.53 -1.84 4.29
N PRO A 292 -19.33 -1.42 5.29
CA PRO A 292 -18.89 -0.42 6.24
C PRO A 292 -17.69 -0.89 7.04
N THR A 293 -16.68 -0.05 7.15
CA THR A 293 -15.48 -0.27 7.96
C THR A 293 -15.53 0.56 9.24
N GLN A 294 -14.45 0.53 10.05
CA GLN A 294 -14.38 1.39 11.24
C GLN A 294 -14.40 2.86 10.84
N ILE A 295 -13.48 3.22 9.97
CA ILE A 295 -13.31 4.54 9.37
C ILE A 295 -12.58 4.38 8.04
N GLY A 296 -12.35 5.47 7.32
CA GLY A 296 -11.81 5.53 5.98
C GLY A 296 -10.62 4.61 5.74
N PRO A 297 -10.83 3.46 5.06
CA PRO A 297 -9.75 2.57 4.69
C PRO A 297 -8.91 3.19 3.59
N TRP A 298 -7.61 2.88 3.62
CA TRP A 298 -6.66 3.35 2.61
C TRP A 298 -5.98 2.20 1.90
N GLY A 299 -5.14 1.46 2.63
CA GLY A 299 -4.46 0.29 2.11
C GLY A 299 -5.38 -0.92 2.11
N ILE A 300 -5.31 -1.72 1.07
CA ILE A 300 -6.05 -2.96 0.93
C ILE A 300 -5.16 -4.00 0.27
N ALA A 301 -5.25 -5.25 0.71
CA ALA A 301 -4.50 -6.36 0.15
C ALA A 301 -5.35 -7.62 0.03
N SER A 302 -4.99 -8.46 -0.93
CA SER A 302 -5.57 -9.79 -1.13
C SER A 302 -4.66 -10.87 -0.55
N SER A 303 -5.24 -11.87 0.10
CA SER A 303 -4.50 -13.09 0.42
C SER A 303 -4.00 -13.79 -0.86
N PRO A 304 -2.90 -14.56 -0.81
CA PRO A 304 -2.31 -15.18 -2.01
C PRO A 304 -3.27 -16.08 -2.79
N ASN A 305 -4.22 -16.69 -2.10
CA ASN A 305 -5.26 -17.52 -2.72
C ASN A 305 -6.50 -16.71 -3.19
N GLY A 306 -6.50 -15.39 -3.00
CA GLY A 306 -7.61 -14.51 -3.34
C GLY A 306 -8.85 -14.63 -2.46
N ARG A 307 -8.83 -15.47 -1.40
CA ARG A 307 -10.00 -15.77 -0.57
C ARG A 307 -10.36 -14.65 0.41
N TYR A 308 -9.37 -13.98 0.94
CA TYR A 308 -9.55 -12.93 1.94
C TYR A 308 -9.00 -11.60 1.45
N ILE A 309 -9.71 -10.54 1.78
CA ILE A 309 -9.29 -9.16 1.58
C ILE A 309 -9.09 -8.53 2.95
N VAL A 310 -8.02 -7.80 3.13
CA VAL A 310 -7.77 -6.98 4.32
C VAL A 310 -7.72 -5.51 3.94
N ALA A 311 -8.48 -4.68 4.65
CA ALA A 311 -8.47 -3.23 4.51
C ALA A 311 -7.97 -2.57 5.80
N ALA A 312 -7.05 -1.62 5.70
CA ALA A 312 -6.54 -0.88 6.84
C ALA A 312 -7.37 0.38 7.08
N ASN A 313 -8.03 0.44 8.22
CA ASN A 313 -8.91 1.54 8.61
C ASN A 313 -8.07 2.71 9.14
N ARG A 314 -7.64 3.57 8.21
CA ARG A 314 -6.57 4.54 8.45
C ARG A 314 -7.04 5.81 9.14
N GLU A 315 -7.93 6.53 8.52
CA GLU A 315 -8.44 7.80 9.01
C GLU A 315 -9.74 8.18 8.31
N SER A 316 -10.63 8.86 9.02
CA SER A 316 -11.82 9.42 8.43
C SER A 316 -11.60 10.87 8.06
N GLN A 317 -11.92 11.22 6.83
CA GLN A 317 -11.95 12.62 6.40
C GLN A 317 -13.13 13.37 7.04
N ARG A 318 -14.18 12.63 7.42
CA ARG A 318 -15.38 13.21 8.04
C ARG A 318 -15.20 13.52 9.52
N MET A 319 -14.41 12.70 10.23
CA MET A 319 -14.42 12.67 11.70
C MET A 319 -13.09 13.09 12.33
N ALA A 320 -12.10 13.48 11.52
CA ALA A 320 -10.75 13.84 11.99
C ALA A 320 -10.15 12.83 13.01
N PHE A 321 -10.51 11.55 12.87
CA PHE A 321 -10.09 10.45 13.71
C PHE A 321 -9.18 9.52 12.92
N GLU A 322 -8.10 9.05 13.53
CA GLU A 322 -7.23 8.04 12.98
C GLU A 322 -7.57 6.67 13.58
N GLY A 323 -7.76 5.66 12.72
CA GLY A 323 -8.19 4.35 13.13
C GLY A 323 -7.16 3.51 13.86
N ASN A 324 -7.61 2.37 14.33
CA ASN A 324 -6.78 1.39 15.03
C ASN A 324 -7.17 -0.04 14.70
N THR A 325 -7.84 -0.28 13.59
CA THR A 325 -8.27 -1.62 13.19
C THR A 325 -7.94 -1.92 11.74
N ILE A 326 -7.95 -3.20 11.42
CA ILE A 326 -8.09 -3.70 10.06
C ILE A 326 -9.43 -4.43 9.93
N SER A 327 -10.02 -4.38 8.73
CA SER A 327 -11.21 -5.12 8.35
C SER A 327 -10.82 -6.30 7.48
N ILE A 328 -11.29 -7.51 7.82
CA ILE A 328 -11.09 -8.73 7.04
C ILE A 328 -12.40 -9.11 6.38
N ILE A 329 -12.39 -9.31 5.06
CA ILE A 329 -13.55 -9.64 4.24
C ILE A 329 -13.34 -11.04 3.66
N ASP A 330 -14.31 -11.94 3.83
CA ASP A 330 -14.34 -13.22 3.15
C ASP A 330 -15.01 -13.06 1.78
N VAL A 331 -14.28 -13.35 0.71
CA VAL A 331 -14.74 -13.19 -0.67
C VAL A 331 -15.93 -14.10 -1.02
N GLU A 332 -16.18 -15.16 -0.26
CA GLU A 332 -17.39 -15.99 -0.43
C GLU A 332 -18.66 -15.30 0.10
N ASN A 333 -18.49 -14.36 1.01
CA ASN A 333 -19.58 -13.53 1.50
C ASN A 333 -19.17 -12.04 1.43
N PRO A 334 -19.04 -11.48 0.22
CA PRO A 334 -18.41 -10.17 0.01
C PRO A 334 -19.36 -9.00 0.29
N THR A 335 -20.31 -9.16 1.19
CA THR A 335 -21.28 -8.12 1.55
C THR A 335 -21.16 -7.66 3.00
N VAL A 336 -20.35 -8.35 3.79
CA VAL A 336 -20.13 -8.04 5.20
C VAL A 336 -18.65 -8.24 5.57
N GLU A 337 -18.23 -7.55 6.62
CA GLU A 337 -16.95 -7.77 7.26
C GLU A 337 -16.96 -9.11 8.01
N ALA A 338 -15.97 -9.97 7.76
CA ALA A 338 -15.82 -11.26 8.44
C ALA A 338 -15.19 -11.11 9.83
N ALA A 339 -14.26 -10.17 9.99
CA ALA A 339 -13.61 -9.87 11.26
C ALA A 339 -13.05 -8.44 11.26
N ARG A 340 -13.00 -7.81 12.44
CA ARG A 340 -12.35 -6.53 12.68
C ARG A 340 -11.33 -6.67 13.79
N VAL A 341 -10.06 -6.51 13.47
CA VAL A 341 -8.95 -6.73 14.39
C VAL A 341 -8.33 -5.40 14.80
N ARG A 342 -8.17 -5.18 16.10
CA ARG A 342 -7.40 -4.04 16.60
C ARG A 342 -5.92 -4.28 16.38
N VAL A 343 -5.19 -3.24 15.96
CA VAL A 343 -3.76 -3.31 15.64
C VAL A 343 -2.99 -2.12 16.21
N GLY A 344 -1.77 -2.39 16.64
CA GLY A 344 -0.81 -1.38 17.08
C GLY A 344 -1.05 -0.76 18.45
N THR A 345 -2.13 -1.16 19.17
CA THR A 345 -2.46 -0.67 20.51
C THR A 345 -3.39 -1.63 21.24
N ASP A 346 -3.29 -1.65 22.56
CA ASP A 346 -4.24 -2.36 23.43
C ASP A 346 -5.43 -1.47 23.82
N SER A 347 -5.27 -0.15 23.66
CA SER A 347 -6.32 0.80 23.98
C SER A 347 -7.42 0.80 22.91
N PRO A 348 -8.69 0.66 23.27
CA PRO A 348 -9.79 0.76 22.32
C PRO A 348 -9.93 2.16 21.69
N THR A 349 -9.43 3.18 22.34
CA THR A 349 -9.43 4.57 21.87
C THR A 349 -8.08 5.04 21.34
N GLY A 350 -7.07 4.15 21.34
CA GLY A 350 -5.75 4.48 20.82
C GLY A 350 -5.80 4.65 19.30
N GLN A 351 -5.19 5.71 18.80
CA GLN A 351 -5.09 5.98 17.37
C GLN A 351 -3.77 5.46 16.85
N THR A 352 -3.79 4.48 15.96
CA THR A 352 -2.57 3.85 15.43
C THR A 352 -2.33 4.18 13.96
N ARG A 353 -3.39 4.53 13.23
CA ARG A 353 -3.36 4.86 11.80
C ARG A 353 -2.71 3.75 10.98
N PRO A 354 -3.33 2.56 10.90
CA PRO A 354 -2.83 1.46 10.07
C PRO A 354 -2.83 1.87 8.60
N PHE A 355 -1.84 1.35 7.84
CA PHE A 355 -1.63 1.90 6.51
C PHE A 355 -1.75 0.83 5.40
N ILE A 356 -0.69 0.44 4.69
CA ILE A 356 -0.76 -0.51 3.58
C ILE A 356 -0.38 -1.90 4.08
N PRO A 357 -1.36 -2.81 4.25
CA PRO A 357 -1.09 -4.15 4.72
C PRO A 357 -0.56 -5.04 3.61
N SER A 358 0.08 -6.15 3.99
CA SER A 358 0.45 -7.25 3.09
C SER A 358 0.23 -8.59 3.76
N PHE A 359 0.08 -9.65 2.95
CA PHE A 359 0.04 -11.02 3.45
C PHE A 359 1.40 -11.68 3.33
N THR A 360 1.67 -12.65 4.20
CA THR A 360 2.74 -13.62 3.97
C THR A 360 2.40 -14.51 2.77
N PRO A 361 3.40 -15.06 2.05
CA PRO A 361 3.16 -15.90 0.86
C PRO A 361 2.31 -17.15 1.13
N ASP A 362 2.33 -17.68 2.37
CA ASP A 362 1.49 -18.79 2.79
C ASP A 362 0.06 -18.35 3.19
N GLY A 363 -0.20 -17.04 3.21
CA GLY A 363 -1.50 -16.44 3.53
C GLY A 363 -1.92 -16.53 4.98
N LYS A 364 -1.03 -16.94 5.91
CA LYS A 364 -1.38 -17.13 7.31
C LYS A 364 -1.32 -15.85 8.13
N GLU A 365 -0.40 -14.96 7.81
CA GLU A 365 -0.20 -13.73 8.56
C GLU A 365 -0.42 -12.50 7.71
N ILE A 366 -0.91 -11.45 8.36
CA ILE A 366 -1.11 -10.12 7.79
C ILE A 366 -0.13 -9.18 8.50
N ILE A 367 0.64 -8.46 7.72
CA ILE A 367 1.64 -7.49 8.16
C ILE A 367 1.03 -6.09 8.05
N VAL A 368 0.92 -5.37 9.16
CA VAL A 368 0.21 -4.08 9.20
C VAL A 368 1.10 -2.99 9.78
N PRO A 369 1.61 -2.08 8.95
CA PRO A 369 2.32 -0.89 9.43
C PRO A 369 1.35 0.08 10.12
N ASN A 370 1.69 0.54 11.32
CA ASN A 370 0.88 1.49 12.09
C ASN A 370 1.61 2.84 12.18
N PHE A 371 1.19 3.76 11.35
CA PHE A 371 1.87 5.05 11.12
C PHE A 371 2.02 5.89 12.40
N ARG A 372 0.95 6.05 13.19
CA ARG A 372 0.97 6.92 14.37
C ARG A 372 1.66 6.26 15.56
N SER A 373 1.44 4.97 15.75
CA SER A 373 2.04 4.24 16.87
C SER A 373 3.49 3.81 16.63
N ASN A 374 4.03 4.05 15.42
CA ASN A 374 5.42 3.74 15.07
C ASN A 374 5.78 2.27 15.32
N ASN A 375 4.89 1.36 14.96
CA ASN A 375 5.11 -0.08 15.11
C ASN A 375 4.54 -0.86 13.93
N LEU A 376 4.87 -2.14 13.89
CA LEU A 376 4.35 -3.12 12.96
C LEU A 376 3.52 -4.13 13.74
N SER A 377 2.28 -4.36 13.32
CA SER A 377 1.47 -5.47 13.82
C SER A 377 1.59 -6.68 12.91
N ILE A 378 1.63 -7.86 13.51
CA ILE A 378 1.49 -9.14 12.82
C ILE A 378 0.19 -9.78 13.32
N VAL A 379 -0.70 -10.05 12.38
CA VAL A 379 -2.03 -10.61 12.66
C VAL A 379 -2.10 -12.02 12.07
N ASP A 380 -2.41 -13.00 12.91
CA ASP A 380 -2.71 -14.35 12.44
C ASP A 380 -4.15 -14.40 11.90
N LEU A 381 -4.29 -14.75 10.62
CA LEU A 381 -5.58 -14.74 9.94
C LEU A 381 -6.57 -15.73 10.56
N HIS A 382 -6.11 -16.91 10.94
CA HIS A 382 -6.99 -17.94 11.50
C HIS A 382 -7.51 -17.54 12.87
N LEU A 383 -6.63 -17.04 13.72
CA LEU A 383 -7.01 -16.52 15.04
C LEU A 383 -7.94 -15.30 14.89
N ALA A 384 -7.64 -14.39 13.98
CA ALA A 384 -8.45 -13.20 13.71
C ALA A 384 -9.89 -13.54 13.31
N LEU A 385 -10.07 -14.60 12.50
CA LEU A 385 -11.40 -15.06 12.09
C LEU A 385 -12.14 -15.80 13.20
N ALA A 386 -11.43 -16.48 14.11
CA ALA A 386 -12.02 -17.20 15.24
C ALA A 386 -12.34 -16.27 16.42
N ASP A 387 -11.42 -15.37 16.75
CA ASP A 387 -11.52 -14.39 17.85
C ASP A 387 -10.70 -13.15 17.49
N PRO A 388 -11.35 -12.10 16.96
CA PRO A 388 -10.65 -10.89 16.52
C PRO A 388 -9.78 -10.23 17.61
N ALA A 389 -10.15 -10.40 18.89
CA ALA A 389 -9.37 -9.85 20.00
C ALA A 389 -8.00 -10.51 20.17
N LYS A 390 -7.81 -11.72 19.64
CA LYS A 390 -6.56 -12.47 19.67
C LYS A 390 -5.81 -12.45 18.33
N GLY A 391 -6.36 -11.77 17.34
CA GLY A 391 -5.79 -11.77 15.99
C GLY A 391 -4.40 -11.16 15.92
N GLU A 392 -4.11 -10.07 16.65
CA GLU A 392 -2.76 -9.48 16.70
C GLU A 392 -1.85 -10.34 17.59
N VAL A 393 -0.93 -11.09 16.95
CA VAL A 393 -0.04 -12.05 17.64
C VAL A 393 1.34 -11.48 17.95
N ALA A 394 1.71 -10.37 17.33
CA ALA A 394 2.95 -9.66 17.63
C ALA A 394 2.85 -8.18 17.28
N ARG A 395 3.57 -7.37 18.05
CA ARG A 395 3.75 -5.93 17.82
C ARG A 395 5.22 -5.60 17.93
N ILE A 396 5.80 -5.08 16.83
CA ILE A 396 7.23 -4.83 16.71
C ILE A 396 7.44 -3.32 16.64
N PRO A 397 8.11 -2.69 17.61
CA PRO A 397 8.42 -1.27 17.53
C PRO A 397 9.38 -1.00 16.38
N LEU A 398 9.13 0.10 15.66
CA LEU A 398 10.00 0.61 14.60
C LEU A 398 10.60 1.93 15.06
N THR A 399 11.91 2.04 14.95
CA THR A 399 12.67 3.24 15.33
C THR A 399 13.52 3.68 14.16
N ARG A 400 13.72 5.00 14.05
CA ARG A 400 14.68 5.57 13.10
C ARG A 400 16.01 5.80 13.78
N PRO A 401 17.15 5.64 13.07
CA PRO A 401 18.47 5.87 13.65
C PRO A 401 18.68 7.31 14.16
N ASP A 402 17.97 8.28 13.58
CA ASP A 402 18.05 9.70 13.97
C ASP A 402 17.11 10.04 15.15
N GLY A 403 16.43 9.06 15.75
CA GLY A 403 15.48 9.26 16.84
C GLY A 403 14.14 9.87 16.43
N GLY A 404 13.94 10.18 15.17
CA GLY A 404 12.66 10.68 14.66
C GLY A 404 11.56 9.61 14.63
N PRO A 405 10.28 10.01 14.48
CA PRO A 405 9.18 9.08 14.41
C PRO A 405 9.28 8.21 13.16
N ALA A 406 9.07 6.90 13.30
CA ALA A 406 9.18 5.92 12.22
C ALA A 406 8.14 6.15 11.12
N ARG A 407 6.89 6.39 11.50
CA ARG A 407 5.76 6.63 10.58
C ARG A 407 5.67 5.59 9.45
N PRO A 408 5.60 4.29 9.77
CA PRO A 408 5.59 3.24 8.75
C PRO A 408 4.33 3.31 7.90
N LYS A 409 4.47 2.99 6.60
CA LYS A 409 3.38 3.11 5.60
C LYS A 409 3.21 1.88 4.74
N GLY A 410 4.16 1.58 3.87
CA GLY A 410 4.12 0.43 2.99
C GLY A 410 4.64 -0.82 3.64
N SER A 411 4.13 -1.97 3.24
CA SER A 411 4.66 -3.28 3.58
C SER A 411 4.72 -4.19 2.35
N ALA A 412 5.71 -5.06 2.33
CA ALA A 412 5.83 -6.17 1.39
C ALA A 412 6.54 -7.33 2.09
N VAL A 413 6.34 -8.55 1.60
CA VAL A 413 6.98 -9.74 2.17
C VAL A 413 7.80 -10.45 1.09
N THR A 414 8.98 -10.95 1.45
CA THR A 414 9.82 -11.74 0.55
C THR A 414 9.12 -13.03 0.14
N SER A 415 9.43 -13.55 -1.06
CA SER A 415 8.76 -14.72 -1.62
C SER A 415 8.95 -16.00 -0.79
N ASP A 416 10.04 -16.08 -0.02
CA ASP A 416 10.31 -17.16 0.93
C ASP A 416 9.56 -17.00 2.28
N GLY A 417 8.84 -15.89 2.46
CA GLY A 417 8.09 -15.58 3.68
C GLY A 417 8.97 -15.27 4.89
N ARG A 418 10.27 -15.04 4.71
CA ARG A 418 11.19 -14.84 5.82
C ARG A 418 11.21 -13.41 6.33
N TYR A 419 11.17 -12.45 5.43
CA TYR A 419 11.30 -11.05 5.78
C TYR A 419 10.07 -10.23 5.37
N ALA A 420 9.60 -9.40 6.28
CA ALA A 420 8.75 -8.27 5.95
C ALA A 420 9.60 -7.02 5.76
N VAL A 421 9.31 -6.26 4.71
CA VAL A 421 9.95 -5.00 4.37
C VAL A 421 8.95 -3.90 4.60
N ILE A 422 9.33 -2.87 5.35
CA ILE A 422 8.45 -1.78 5.75
C ILE A 422 9.07 -0.45 5.33
N SER A 423 8.32 0.39 4.62
CA SER A 423 8.73 1.76 4.31
C SER A 423 8.15 2.76 5.28
N GLY A 424 8.85 3.86 5.52
CA GLY A 424 8.33 4.94 6.34
C GLY A 424 9.30 6.11 6.44
N GLY A 425 8.94 7.08 7.24
CA GLY A 425 9.69 8.32 7.42
C GLY A 425 8.77 9.52 7.55
N ALA A 426 9.30 10.63 8.04
CA ALA A 426 8.53 11.84 8.18
C ALA A 426 8.32 12.53 6.81
N ARG A 427 7.20 13.21 6.70
CA ARG A 427 6.96 14.20 5.66
C ARG A 427 7.76 15.45 6.04
N VAL A 428 9.03 15.52 5.62
CA VAL A 428 9.89 16.66 5.93
C VAL A 428 10.17 17.42 4.64
N THR A 429 10.54 18.69 4.80
CA THR A 429 10.97 19.55 3.69
C THR A 429 12.08 18.92 2.86
N PRO A 430 12.20 19.23 1.56
CA PRO A 430 13.07 18.53 0.59
C PRO A 430 14.56 18.42 0.93
N SER A 431 15.03 19.12 1.96
CA SER A 431 16.44 19.26 2.28
C SER A 431 17.07 18.10 3.07
N ALA A 432 16.26 17.17 3.63
CA ALA A 432 16.77 16.02 4.37
C ALA A 432 15.95 14.76 4.08
N PRO A 433 16.44 13.83 3.26
CA PRO A 433 15.76 12.58 3.01
C PRO A 433 15.66 11.77 4.31
N SER A 434 14.45 11.67 4.86
CA SER A 434 14.18 10.97 6.11
C SER A 434 13.63 9.58 5.89
N GLY A 435 13.48 9.16 4.64
CA GLY A 435 12.93 7.87 4.28
C GLY A 435 13.79 6.72 4.77
N THR A 436 13.12 5.75 5.32
CA THR A 436 13.72 4.58 5.95
C THR A 436 12.98 3.32 5.50
N VAL A 437 13.71 2.25 5.28
CA VAL A 437 13.17 0.91 5.06
C VAL A 437 13.68 0.00 6.16
N TRP A 438 12.78 -0.64 6.89
CA TRP A 438 13.09 -1.66 7.88
C TRP A 438 12.90 -3.05 7.30
N ILE A 439 13.80 -3.96 7.62
CA ILE A 439 13.73 -5.38 7.30
C ILE A 439 13.49 -6.12 8.59
N VAL A 440 12.35 -6.79 8.68
CA VAL A 440 11.88 -7.51 9.86
C VAL A 440 11.94 -9.01 9.57
N ASP A 441 12.71 -9.75 10.36
CA ASP A 441 12.71 -11.22 10.32
C ASP A 441 11.42 -11.72 10.99
N LEU A 442 10.52 -12.31 10.21
CA LEU A 442 9.21 -12.76 10.69
C LEU A 442 9.28 -13.93 11.67
N ARG A 443 10.31 -14.77 11.57
CA ARG A 443 10.53 -15.86 12.54
C ARG A 443 11.02 -15.35 13.89
N LYS A 444 11.89 -14.33 13.87
CA LYS A 444 12.44 -13.72 15.08
C LYS A 444 11.53 -12.65 15.69
N ARG A 445 10.53 -12.18 14.93
CA ARG A 445 9.67 -11.05 15.31
C ARG A 445 10.48 -9.80 15.68
N ALA A 446 11.51 -9.51 14.89
CA ALA A 446 12.45 -8.42 15.17
C ALA A 446 12.95 -7.74 13.92
N VAL A 447 13.25 -6.44 14.03
CA VAL A 447 13.99 -5.69 13.01
C VAL A 447 15.42 -6.23 12.96
N VAL A 448 15.88 -6.64 11.79
CA VAL A 448 17.24 -7.19 11.58
C VAL A 448 18.11 -6.28 10.75
N ALA A 449 17.53 -5.35 10.00
CA ALA A 449 18.28 -4.34 9.27
C ALA A 449 17.43 -3.10 9.02
N THR A 450 18.10 -1.98 8.84
CA THR A 450 17.49 -0.68 8.53
C THR A 450 18.29 -0.01 7.43
N VAL A 451 17.65 0.42 6.35
CA VAL A 451 18.24 1.19 5.26
C VAL A 451 17.72 2.62 5.35
N THR A 452 18.65 3.59 5.42
CA THR A 452 18.34 5.02 5.48
C THR A 452 18.52 5.69 4.12
N GLY A 453 18.06 6.93 3.98
CA GLY A 453 18.25 7.69 2.74
C GLY A 453 17.34 7.24 1.58
N VAL A 454 16.24 6.59 1.89
CA VAL A 454 15.25 6.12 0.91
C VAL A 454 14.26 7.24 0.60
N GLY A 455 14.75 8.32 0.02
CA GLY A 455 13.94 9.46 -0.39
C GLY A 455 13.21 10.17 0.73
N ASN A 456 12.14 10.86 0.36
CA ASN A 456 11.30 11.62 1.28
C ASN A 456 9.90 11.02 1.28
N ASP A 457 9.41 10.64 2.47
CA ASP A 457 8.07 10.09 2.67
C ASP A 457 7.79 8.80 1.86
N PRO A 458 8.66 7.75 1.90
CA PRO A 458 8.47 6.55 1.09
C PRO A 458 7.15 5.84 1.42
N TYR A 459 6.49 5.35 0.37
CA TYR A 459 5.12 4.85 0.43
C TYR A 459 5.01 3.41 -0.08
N GLY A 460 4.98 3.23 -1.40
CA GLY A 460 4.82 1.94 -2.02
C GLY A 460 6.09 1.11 -1.92
N LEU A 461 5.91 -0.19 -1.73
CA LEU A 461 6.97 -1.20 -1.71
C LEU A 461 6.62 -2.36 -2.62
N ALA A 462 7.63 -2.91 -3.27
CA ALA A 462 7.56 -4.22 -3.88
C ALA A 462 8.87 -4.99 -3.60
N VAL A 463 8.76 -6.30 -3.51
CA VAL A 463 9.91 -7.21 -3.46
C VAL A 463 9.91 -8.03 -4.74
N VAL A 464 11.06 -8.14 -5.37
CA VAL A 464 11.22 -8.88 -6.62
C VAL A 464 12.49 -9.72 -6.59
N ASP A 465 12.35 -11.00 -6.97
CA ASP A 465 13.47 -11.90 -7.19
C ASP A 465 13.86 -11.87 -8.66
N VAL A 466 15.11 -11.51 -8.95
CA VAL A 466 15.65 -11.46 -10.30
C VAL A 466 16.72 -12.55 -10.44
N LYS A 467 16.58 -13.39 -11.47
CA LYS A 467 17.56 -14.44 -11.75
C LYS A 467 18.83 -13.86 -12.37
N ASP A 468 19.99 -14.44 -12.07
CA ASP A 468 21.26 -13.98 -12.64
C ASP A 468 21.29 -14.03 -14.17
N HIS A 469 20.63 -15.02 -14.79
CA HIS A 469 20.54 -15.11 -16.26
C HIS A 469 19.75 -13.96 -16.90
N ASP A 470 18.89 -13.29 -16.14
CA ASP A 470 18.14 -12.12 -16.64
C ASP A 470 19.00 -10.82 -16.62
N ARG A 471 20.27 -10.89 -16.17
CA ARG A 471 21.19 -9.74 -16.11
C ARG A 471 22.03 -9.57 -17.38
N ASP A 472 22.24 -10.64 -18.14
CA ASP A 472 23.20 -10.69 -19.26
C ASP A 472 22.57 -10.45 -20.65
N ASP A 473 21.23 -10.43 -20.77
CA ASP A 473 20.49 -10.10 -22.01
C ASP A 473 20.16 -8.56 -22.07
#